data_1b92a74383990595f07d9359300a82d0
#
_entry.id   1b92a74383990595f07d9359300a82d0
#
_cell.length_a   1.000
_cell.length_b   1.000
_cell.length_c   1.000
_cell.angle_alpha   90.00
_cell.angle_beta   90.00
_cell.angle_gamma   90.00
#
_symmetry.space_group_name_H-M   'P 1'
#
loop_
_entity.id
_entity.type
_entity.pdbx_description
1 polymer ?
#
loop_
_entity_poly.entity_id
_entity_poly.type
_entity_poly.pdbx_seq_one_letter_code
_entity_poly.pdbx_strand_id
1 'polypeptide(L)'
;MNKSIQYNNSPLHYSVQGNGAPVILVHGFGEDSAIWDDLADRLKDKFKLIIPDLPGSGKSPMVNKKESMESMADCIHEILLNELANASPMEAVIMIGHSMGGYITLAFAEKYPHLLKAFGLFHSSSYPDSEEKKEARRKSIDFIQQHGAAKFIEQSTPNLFSENFKKKHPDIVQAQVALYTNFSASALVQYYEAMMERPDRTEILKQFKGPVLFIMGKHDTAIPLEHSLQQCHLPDLSYTLILENSGHMGMLEEAEKSSHFILNFLTEIEIANPYQRYS
;
A
#
# COMPACT_ATOMS: atom_id res chain seq x y z
N MET A 1 -7.16 16.98 -5.43
CA MET A 1 -8.64 17.10 -5.58
C MET A 1 -9.26 15.82 -5.07
N ASN A 2 -10.23 15.92 -4.15
CA ASN A 2 -10.94 14.74 -3.67
C ASN A 2 -12.06 14.37 -4.63
N LYS A 3 -12.19 13.09 -4.94
CA LYS A 3 -13.17 12.51 -5.86
C LYS A 3 -13.85 11.29 -5.26
N SER A 4 -14.92 10.83 -5.88
CA SER A 4 -15.56 9.55 -5.59
C SER A 4 -16.21 8.96 -6.83
N ILE A 5 -16.27 7.64 -6.89
CA ILE A 5 -17.07 6.88 -7.86
C ILE A 5 -18.06 5.99 -7.12
N GLN A 6 -19.12 5.57 -7.81
CA GLN A 6 -20.04 4.57 -7.26
C GLN A 6 -19.62 3.18 -7.72
N TYR A 7 -19.42 2.28 -6.77
CA TYR A 7 -19.10 0.88 -7.01
C TYR A 7 -19.90 -0.01 -6.06
N ASN A 8 -20.65 -0.97 -6.60
CA ASN A 8 -21.55 -1.85 -5.83
C ASN A 8 -22.47 -1.09 -4.85
N ASN A 9 -23.07 0.02 -5.30
CA ASN A 9 -23.92 0.93 -4.51
C ASN A 9 -23.22 1.62 -3.32
N SER A 10 -21.91 1.63 -3.27
CA SER A 10 -21.11 2.31 -2.26
C SER A 10 -20.18 3.33 -2.90
N PRO A 11 -19.96 4.51 -2.29
CA PRO A 11 -18.99 5.45 -2.79
C PRO A 11 -17.56 4.98 -2.46
N LEU A 12 -16.69 4.92 -3.46
CA LEU A 12 -15.26 4.79 -3.29
C LEU A 12 -14.62 6.17 -3.39
N HIS A 13 -13.98 6.61 -2.32
CA HIS A 13 -13.29 7.89 -2.25
C HIS A 13 -11.81 7.73 -2.60
N TYR A 14 -11.26 8.75 -3.25
CA TYR A 14 -9.83 8.82 -3.56
C TYR A 14 -9.43 10.28 -3.79
N SER A 15 -8.16 10.58 -3.65
CA SER A 15 -7.60 11.85 -4.05
C SER A 15 -6.83 11.74 -5.37
N VAL A 16 -6.85 12.83 -6.15
CA VAL A 16 -6.00 13.00 -7.32
C VAL A 16 -5.19 14.26 -7.14
N GLN A 17 -3.87 14.15 -7.28
CA GLN A 17 -2.92 15.26 -7.13
C GLN A 17 -1.94 15.24 -8.29
N GLY A 18 -1.51 16.42 -8.73
CA GLY A 18 -0.52 16.56 -9.79
C GLY A 18 -1.02 16.20 -11.19
N ASN A 19 -0.08 16.23 -12.14
CA ASN A 19 -0.27 15.89 -13.53
C ASN A 19 0.95 15.10 -14.03
N GLY A 20 0.81 14.35 -15.12
CA GLY A 20 1.87 13.51 -15.69
C GLY A 20 1.49 12.05 -15.65
N ALA A 21 2.49 11.17 -15.66
CA ALA A 21 2.29 9.73 -15.66
C ALA A 21 1.53 9.26 -14.38
N PRO A 22 0.54 8.37 -14.52
CA PRO A 22 -0.30 7.96 -13.40
C PRO A 22 0.43 7.01 -12.46
N VAL A 23 0.41 7.34 -11.17
CA VAL A 23 0.94 6.54 -10.06
C VAL A 23 -0.15 6.33 -9.03
N ILE A 24 -0.33 5.09 -8.59
CA ILE A 24 -1.27 4.73 -7.53
C ILE A 24 -0.50 4.46 -6.25
N LEU A 25 -0.93 5.07 -5.14
CA LEU A 25 -0.39 4.83 -3.81
C LEU A 25 -1.46 4.17 -2.94
N VAL A 26 -1.23 2.92 -2.54
CA VAL A 26 -2.20 2.11 -1.78
C VAL A 26 -1.74 1.97 -0.35
N HIS A 27 -2.57 2.45 0.60
CA HIS A 27 -2.27 2.42 2.02
C HIS A 27 -2.40 1.03 2.65
N GLY A 28 -1.93 0.87 3.89
CA GLY A 28 -1.93 -0.38 4.63
C GLY A 28 -3.14 -0.59 5.55
N PHE A 29 -2.98 -1.54 6.47
CA PHE A 29 -3.97 -1.90 7.48
C PHE A 29 -4.12 -0.81 8.54
N GLY A 30 -5.36 -0.39 8.83
CA GLY A 30 -5.64 0.63 9.85
C GLY A 30 -5.14 2.03 9.48
N GLU A 31 -4.95 2.29 8.20
CA GLU A 31 -4.53 3.55 7.60
C GLU A 31 -5.60 4.04 6.61
N ASP A 32 -5.39 5.23 6.06
CA ASP A 32 -6.12 5.79 4.92
C ASP A 32 -5.16 6.50 3.97
N SER A 33 -5.71 7.20 2.97
CA SER A 33 -4.92 7.92 1.97
C SER A 33 -3.95 8.95 2.54
N ALA A 34 -4.21 9.50 3.74
CA ALA A 34 -3.38 10.54 4.37
C ALA A 34 -1.98 10.06 4.75
N ILE A 35 -1.75 8.73 4.88
CA ILE A 35 -0.41 8.20 5.13
C ILE A 35 0.59 8.59 4.04
N TRP A 36 0.10 8.92 2.86
CA TRP A 36 0.89 9.27 1.69
C TRP A 36 1.08 10.78 1.47
N ASP A 37 0.51 11.66 2.33
CA ASP A 37 0.49 13.11 2.09
C ASP A 37 1.89 13.69 1.87
N ASP A 38 2.85 13.33 2.71
CA ASP A 38 4.24 13.80 2.63
C ASP A 38 4.94 13.33 1.32
N LEU A 39 4.72 12.08 0.94
CA LEU A 39 5.21 11.54 -0.32
C LEU A 39 4.52 12.19 -1.51
N ALA A 40 3.21 12.38 -1.44
CA ALA A 40 2.43 12.99 -2.50
C ALA A 40 2.89 14.42 -2.78
N ASP A 41 3.17 15.22 -1.75
CA ASP A 41 3.69 16.57 -1.87
C ASP A 41 5.03 16.62 -2.63
N ARG A 42 5.86 15.59 -2.50
CA ARG A 42 7.16 15.49 -3.18
C ARG A 42 7.06 15.00 -4.63
N LEU A 43 5.98 14.30 -4.99
CA LEU A 43 5.82 13.67 -6.29
C LEU A 43 4.87 14.43 -7.24
N LYS A 44 3.90 15.18 -6.71
CA LYS A 44 2.80 15.80 -7.47
C LYS A 44 3.22 16.75 -8.60
N ASP A 45 4.42 17.33 -8.53
CA ASP A 45 4.92 18.20 -9.58
C ASP A 45 5.32 17.46 -10.87
N LYS A 46 5.50 16.13 -10.79
CA LYS A 46 5.96 15.28 -11.90
C LYS A 46 4.99 14.17 -12.28
N PHE A 47 4.13 13.74 -11.36
CA PHE A 47 3.26 12.58 -11.53
C PHE A 47 1.80 12.91 -11.21
N LYS A 48 0.88 12.23 -11.89
CA LYS A 48 -0.53 12.21 -11.52
C LYS A 48 -0.71 11.12 -10.45
N LEU A 49 -0.89 11.52 -9.20
CA LEU A 49 -1.06 10.61 -8.07
C LEU A 49 -2.54 10.31 -7.87
N ILE A 50 -2.88 9.02 -7.82
CA ILE A 50 -4.21 8.51 -7.51
C ILE A 50 -4.09 7.76 -6.19
N ILE A 51 -4.74 8.26 -5.13
CA ILE A 51 -4.56 7.75 -3.77
C ILE A 51 -5.94 7.38 -3.22
N PRO A 52 -6.33 6.10 -3.28
CA PRO A 52 -7.62 5.64 -2.79
C PRO A 52 -7.67 5.56 -1.27
N ASP A 53 -8.85 5.84 -0.70
CA ASP A 53 -9.28 5.27 0.57
C ASP A 53 -9.84 3.87 0.26
N LEU A 54 -9.22 2.82 0.77
CA LEU A 54 -9.70 1.45 0.57
C LEU A 54 -11.08 1.25 1.22
N PRO A 55 -11.91 0.29 0.76
CA PRO A 55 -13.18 -0.02 1.40
C PRO A 55 -13.04 -0.22 2.91
N GLY A 56 -13.74 0.59 3.71
CA GLY A 56 -13.69 0.58 5.17
C GLY A 56 -12.68 1.54 5.78
N SER A 57 -11.94 2.33 4.99
CA SER A 57 -10.99 3.34 5.48
C SER A 57 -11.32 4.74 4.98
N GLY A 58 -10.78 5.74 5.69
CA GLY A 58 -10.95 7.15 5.34
C GLY A 58 -12.43 7.50 5.14
N LYS A 59 -12.79 7.92 3.92
CA LYS A 59 -14.16 8.27 3.55
C LYS A 59 -14.91 7.14 2.82
N SER A 60 -14.24 6.06 2.45
CA SER A 60 -14.84 4.91 1.76
C SER A 60 -15.50 3.97 2.76
N PRO A 61 -16.83 3.73 2.69
CA PRO A 61 -17.46 2.68 3.47
C PRO A 61 -17.04 1.31 2.99
N MET A 62 -17.37 0.27 3.77
CA MET A 62 -17.24 -1.11 3.31
C MET A 62 -18.12 -1.31 2.07
N VAL A 63 -17.59 -1.99 1.06
CA VAL A 63 -18.26 -2.22 -0.22
C VAL A 63 -18.94 -3.59 -0.25
N ASN A 64 -18.23 -4.61 0.18
CA ASN A 64 -18.72 -5.99 0.19
C ASN A 64 -19.04 -6.44 1.62
N LYS A 65 -19.87 -7.47 1.74
CA LYS A 65 -20.13 -8.13 3.04
C LYS A 65 -18.88 -8.81 3.60
N LYS A 66 -18.01 -9.25 2.71
CA LYS A 66 -16.69 -9.82 3.01
C LYS A 66 -15.71 -9.26 1.99
N GLU A 67 -14.69 -8.56 2.47
CA GLU A 67 -13.63 -8.06 1.63
C GLU A 67 -12.52 -9.11 1.47
N SER A 68 -11.80 -9.02 0.34
CA SER A 68 -10.58 -9.77 0.07
C SER A 68 -9.54 -8.87 -0.59
N MET A 69 -8.30 -9.31 -0.72
CA MET A 69 -7.28 -8.56 -1.46
C MET A 69 -7.69 -8.36 -2.92
N GLU A 70 -8.37 -9.35 -3.49
CA GLU A 70 -8.88 -9.33 -4.87
C GLU A 70 -10.03 -8.34 -5.04
N SER A 71 -10.99 -8.29 -4.10
CA SER A 71 -12.11 -7.33 -4.17
C SER A 71 -11.63 -5.88 -4.01
N MET A 72 -10.62 -5.65 -3.17
CA MET A 72 -10.01 -4.33 -3.02
C MET A 72 -9.20 -3.94 -4.27
N ALA A 73 -8.54 -4.91 -4.93
CA ALA A 73 -7.90 -4.69 -6.23
C ALA A 73 -8.94 -4.32 -7.32
N ASP A 74 -10.12 -4.94 -7.30
CA ASP A 74 -11.23 -4.57 -8.21
C ASP A 74 -11.70 -3.14 -7.97
N CYS A 75 -11.79 -2.69 -6.72
CA CYS A 75 -12.11 -1.29 -6.40
C CYS A 75 -11.09 -0.31 -7.00
N ILE A 76 -9.80 -0.63 -6.91
CA ILE A 76 -8.73 0.20 -7.53
C ILE A 76 -8.85 0.17 -9.06
N HIS A 77 -9.15 -0.98 -9.65
CA HIS A 77 -9.40 -1.10 -11.09
C HIS A 77 -10.52 -0.17 -11.56
N GLU A 78 -11.65 -0.13 -10.86
CA GLU A 78 -12.77 0.76 -11.19
C GLU A 78 -12.41 2.25 -11.07
N ILE A 79 -11.61 2.62 -10.06
CA ILE A 79 -11.07 3.99 -9.95
C ILE A 79 -10.22 4.32 -11.17
N LEU A 80 -9.36 3.39 -11.61
CA LEU A 80 -8.52 3.58 -12.80
C LEU A 80 -9.33 3.72 -14.06
N LEU A 81 -10.33 2.88 -14.28
CA LEU A 81 -11.22 2.99 -15.44
C LEU A 81 -11.86 4.39 -15.51
N ASN A 82 -12.29 4.93 -14.37
CA ASN A 82 -12.87 6.27 -14.31
C ASN A 82 -11.84 7.37 -14.57
N GLU A 83 -10.64 7.27 -13.99
CA GLU A 83 -9.60 8.31 -14.10
C GLU A 83 -8.90 8.34 -15.45
N LEU A 84 -8.83 7.20 -16.14
CA LEU A 84 -8.14 7.05 -17.42
C LEU A 84 -9.12 6.83 -18.60
N ALA A 85 -10.43 7.03 -18.38
CA ALA A 85 -11.47 6.84 -19.40
C ALA A 85 -11.24 7.60 -20.70
N ASN A 86 -10.56 8.75 -20.63
CA ASN A 86 -10.26 9.61 -21.80
C ASN A 86 -8.87 9.31 -22.41
N ALA A 87 -8.07 8.41 -21.82
CA ALA A 87 -6.80 7.98 -22.38
C ALA A 87 -7.04 6.86 -23.40
N SER A 88 -6.60 7.05 -24.63
CA SER A 88 -6.74 6.02 -25.69
C SER A 88 -5.41 5.85 -26.44
N PRO A 89 -4.73 4.71 -26.31
CA PRO A 89 -5.06 3.56 -25.45
C PRO A 89 -4.92 3.90 -23.95
N MET A 90 -5.58 3.08 -23.10
CA MET A 90 -5.46 3.25 -21.64
C MET A 90 -4.00 3.09 -21.23
N GLU A 91 -3.46 4.11 -20.57
CA GLU A 91 -2.07 4.11 -20.14
C GLU A 91 -1.87 3.15 -18.96
N ALA A 92 -0.85 2.28 -19.04
CA ALA A 92 -0.47 1.45 -17.91
C ALA A 92 0.14 2.33 -16.80
N VAL A 93 -0.11 1.98 -15.54
CA VAL A 93 0.23 2.77 -14.36
C VAL A 93 1.39 2.14 -13.57
N ILE A 94 1.95 2.90 -12.63
CA ILE A 94 2.82 2.38 -11.59
C ILE A 94 2.00 2.33 -10.30
N MET A 95 2.04 1.21 -9.58
CA MET A 95 1.32 1.04 -8.31
C MET A 95 2.29 0.74 -7.18
N ILE A 96 2.23 1.49 -6.08
CA ILE A 96 3.05 1.25 -4.89
C ILE A 96 2.11 1.01 -3.71
N GLY A 97 2.24 -0.16 -3.07
CA GLY A 97 1.43 -0.53 -1.91
C GLY A 97 2.26 -0.67 -0.64
N HIS A 98 1.79 -0.02 0.44
CA HIS A 98 2.33 -0.19 1.78
C HIS A 98 1.67 -1.38 2.49
N SER A 99 2.46 -2.29 3.04
CA SER A 99 1.97 -3.36 3.91
C SER A 99 0.81 -4.16 3.26
N MET A 100 -0.40 -4.12 3.80
CA MET A 100 -1.61 -4.70 3.20
C MET A 100 -1.85 -4.15 1.77
N GLY A 101 -1.57 -2.87 1.53
CA GLY A 101 -1.64 -2.29 0.19
C GLY A 101 -0.74 -2.99 -0.83
N GLY A 102 0.40 -3.54 -0.40
CA GLY A 102 1.25 -4.37 -1.25
C GLY A 102 0.64 -5.74 -1.56
N TYR A 103 -0.12 -6.35 -0.64
CA TYR A 103 -0.88 -7.56 -0.93
C TYR A 103 -1.97 -7.31 -1.99
N ILE A 104 -2.63 -6.14 -1.89
CA ILE A 104 -3.63 -5.69 -2.87
C ILE A 104 -2.95 -5.39 -4.22
N THR A 105 -1.77 -4.78 -4.22
CA THR A 105 -0.97 -4.53 -5.42
C THR A 105 -0.61 -5.83 -6.14
N LEU A 106 -0.24 -6.88 -5.41
CA LEU A 106 0.02 -8.21 -5.98
C LEU A 106 -1.26 -8.88 -6.53
N ALA A 107 -2.40 -8.73 -5.84
CA ALA A 107 -3.68 -9.19 -6.35
C ALA A 107 -4.08 -8.45 -7.64
N PHE A 108 -3.79 -7.14 -7.71
CA PHE A 108 -4.00 -6.35 -8.92
C PHE A 108 -3.07 -6.80 -10.05
N ALA A 109 -1.79 -7.05 -9.77
CA ALA A 109 -0.82 -7.53 -10.76
C ALA A 109 -1.21 -8.91 -11.32
N GLU A 110 -1.82 -9.78 -10.50
CA GLU A 110 -2.34 -11.08 -10.93
C GLU A 110 -3.54 -10.93 -11.88
N LYS A 111 -4.49 -10.05 -11.52
CA LYS A 111 -5.76 -9.90 -12.27
C LYS A 111 -5.64 -9.00 -13.50
N TYR A 112 -4.84 -7.94 -13.41
CA TYR A 112 -4.76 -6.87 -14.39
C TYR A 112 -3.31 -6.54 -14.80
N PRO A 113 -2.47 -7.53 -15.14
CA PRO A 113 -1.04 -7.32 -15.39
C PRO A 113 -0.76 -6.32 -16.52
N HIS A 114 -1.65 -6.26 -17.52
CA HIS A 114 -1.54 -5.35 -18.66
C HIS A 114 -1.75 -3.86 -18.32
N LEU A 115 -2.29 -3.57 -17.13
CA LEU A 115 -2.48 -2.21 -16.63
C LEU A 115 -1.30 -1.71 -15.79
N LEU A 116 -0.27 -2.52 -15.57
CA LEU A 116 0.91 -2.16 -14.77
C LEU A 116 2.16 -2.07 -15.64
N LYS A 117 2.85 -0.93 -15.59
CA LYS A 117 4.23 -0.77 -16.09
C LYS A 117 5.23 -1.32 -15.09
N ALA A 118 4.99 -1.04 -13.81
CA ALA A 118 5.83 -1.43 -12.68
C ALA A 118 4.98 -1.44 -11.40
N PHE A 119 5.45 -2.10 -10.36
CA PHE A 119 4.85 -1.97 -9.03
C PHE A 119 5.87 -1.97 -7.91
N GLY A 120 5.45 -1.53 -6.72
CA GLY A 120 6.27 -1.46 -5.54
C GLY A 120 5.63 -2.12 -4.32
N LEU A 121 6.45 -2.85 -3.58
CA LEU A 121 6.14 -3.42 -2.29
C LEU A 121 6.89 -2.63 -1.21
N PHE A 122 6.18 -1.73 -0.54
CA PHE A 122 6.70 -0.93 0.54
C PHE A 122 6.35 -1.61 1.87
N HIS A 123 7.33 -2.17 2.56
CA HIS A 123 7.14 -2.98 3.77
C HIS A 123 6.08 -4.08 3.58
N SER A 124 6.18 -4.82 2.48
CA SER A 124 5.20 -5.84 2.11
C SER A 124 5.85 -7.12 1.60
N SER A 125 5.05 -8.14 1.31
CA SER A 125 5.51 -9.48 0.97
C SER A 125 4.52 -10.18 0.03
N SER A 126 5.00 -11.09 -0.81
CA SER A 126 4.16 -11.96 -1.62
C SER A 126 3.69 -13.22 -0.88
N TYR A 127 4.28 -13.53 0.27
CA TYR A 127 3.96 -14.72 1.04
C TYR A 127 2.58 -14.67 1.68
N PRO A 128 1.89 -15.81 1.82
CA PRO A 128 0.71 -15.92 2.66
C PRO A 128 1.10 -15.79 4.14
N ASP A 129 0.12 -15.60 5.01
CA ASP A 129 0.38 -15.69 6.45
C ASP A 129 0.73 -17.12 6.87
N SER A 130 1.77 -17.27 7.70
CA SER A 130 2.01 -18.51 8.43
C SER A 130 0.88 -18.80 9.43
N GLU A 131 0.77 -20.04 9.91
CA GLU A 131 -0.25 -20.39 10.91
C GLU A 131 -0.07 -19.59 12.22
N GLU A 132 1.19 -19.32 12.63
CA GLU A 132 1.44 -18.47 13.79
C GLU A 132 0.94 -17.03 13.56
N LYS A 133 1.13 -16.51 12.35
CA LYS A 133 0.68 -15.14 12.00
C LYS A 133 -0.85 -15.08 11.92
N LYS A 134 -1.51 -16.11 11.38
CA LYS A 134 -2.96 -16.22 11.39
C LYS A 134 -3.50 -16.28 12.82
N GLU A 135 -2.86 -17.05 13.70
CA GLU A 135 -3.26 -17.14 15.11
C GLU A 135 -3.10 -15.80 15.84
N ALA A 136 -2.01 -15.08 15.58
CA ALA A 136 -1.83 -13.72 16.10
C ALA A 136 -2.92 -12.76 15.63
N ARG A 137 -3.34 -12.85 14.34
CA ARG A 137 -4.45 -12.04 13.83
C ARG A 137 -5.80 -12.43 14.45
N ARG A 138 -6.09 -13.73 14.69
CA ARG A 138 -7.32 -14.15 15.39
C ARG A 138 -7.38 -13.54 16.79
N LYS A 139 -6.27 -13.58 17.54
CA LYS A 139 -6.18 -12.92 18.86
C LYS A 139 -6.40 -11.39 18.77
N SER A 140 -5.90 -10.77 17.73
CA SER A 140 -6.13 -9.35 17.49
C SER A 140 -7.61 -9.07 17.15
N ILE A 141 -8.27 -9.92 16.37
CA ILE A 141 -9.71 -9.84 16.09
C ILE A 141 -10.51 -9.96 17.40
N ASP A 142 -10.21 -10.96 18.22
CA ASP A 142 -10.88 -11.13 19.52
C ASP A 142 -10.68 -9.89 20.41
N PHE A 143 -9.46 -9.32 20.42
CA PHE A 143 -9.17 -8.11 21.18
C PHE A 143 -9.98 -6.91 20.67
N ILE A 144 -10.06 -6.71 19.33
CA ILE A 144 -10.84 -5.63 18.71
C ILE A 144 -12.33 -5.77 19.07
N GLN A 145 -12.87 -6.99 19.01
CA GLN A 145 -14.27 -7.28 19.32
C GLN A 145 -14.59 -7.01 20.80
N GLN A 146 -13.67 -7.30 21.70
CA GLN A 146 -13.84 -7.16 23.15
C GLN A 146 -13.59 -5.71 23.63
N HIS A 147 -12.64 -5.01 23.04
CA HIS A 147 -12.12 -3.74 23.57
C HIS A 147 -12.29 -2.55 22.62
N GLY A 148 -12.68 -2.80 21.36
CA GLY A 148 -12.89 -1.76 20.34
C GLY A 148 -11.61 -1.40 19.58
N ALA A 149 -11.81 -0.73 18.44
CA ALA A 149 -10.74 -0.33 17.54
C ALA A 149 -9.76 0.66 18.17
N ALA A 150 -10.26 1.67 18.90
CA ALA A 150 -9.40 2.69 19.52
C ALA A 150 -8.33 2.08 20.41
N LYS A 151 -8.70 1.18 21.31
CA LYS A 151 -7.76 0.51 22.22
C LYS A 151 -6.77 -0.39 21.50
N PHE A 152 -7.24 -1.03 20.43
CA PHE A 152 -6.35 -1.82 19.56
C PHE A 152 -5.31 -0.94 18.86
N ILE A 153 -5.71 0.17 18.24
CA ILE A 153 -4.83 1.13 17.56
C ILE A 153 -3.81 1.74 18.55
N GLU A 154 -4.26 2.14 19.74
CA GLU A 154 -3.37 2.66 20.79
C GLU A 154 -2.25 1.68 21.17
N GLN A 155 -2.54 0.39 21.17
CA GLN A 155 -1.55 -0.64 21.54
C GLN A 155 -0.72 -1.13 20.35
N SER A 156 -1.29 -1.22 19.15
CA SER A 156 -0.63 -1.82 18.00
C SER A 156 0.20 -0.84 17.19
N THR A 157 -0.28 0.38 16.97
CA THR A 157 0.40 1.37 16.12
C THR A 157 1.83 1.70 16.58
N PRO A 158 2.13 1.88 17.87
CA PRO A 158 3.52 2.13 18.30
C PRO A 158 4.49 0.99 17.98
N ASN A 159 4.01 -0.25 17.85
CA ASN A 159 4.85 -1.40 17.54
C ASN A 159 5.26 -1.48 16.06
N LEU A 160 4.68 -0.65 15.20
CA LEU A 160 5.06 -0.52 13.80
C LEU A 160 6.34 0.30 13.61
N PHE A 161 6.71 1.12 14.59
CA PHE A 161 7.90 1.97 14.54
C PHE A 161 9.12 1.29 15.17
N SER A 162 10.30 1.61 14.68
CA SER A 162 11.55 1.19 15.31
C SER A 162 11.71 1.78 16.73
N GLU A 163 12.35 1.04 17.61
CA GLU A 163 12.55 1.46 19.00
C GLU A 163 13.31 2.81 19.12
N ASN A 164 14.25 3.03 18.19
CA ASN A 164 15.01 4.27 18.16
C ASN A 164 14.13 5.47 17.75
N PHE A 165 13.26 5.26 16.75
CA PHE A 165 12.35 6.30 16.29
C PHE A 165 11.31 6.66 17.35
N LYS A 166 10.71 5.68 18.02
CA LYS A 166 9.76 5.91 19.13
C LYS A 166 10.36 6.78 20.25
N LYS A 167 11.63 6.57 20.56
CA LYS A 167 12.33 7.34 21.60
C LYS A 167 12.62 8.77 21.17
N LYS A 168 12.94 8.99 19.90
CA LYS A 168 13.33 10.31 19.38
C LYS A 168 12.13 11.16 18.95
N HIS A 169 11.07 10.53 18.46
CA HIS A 169 9.90 11.16 17.86
C HIS A 169 8.58 10.61 18.43
N PRO A 170 8.39 10.63 19.77
CA PRO A 170 7.16 10.12 20.39
C PRO A 170 5.91 10.90 19.96
N ASP A 171 6.07 12.17 19.61
CA ASP A 171 5.04 13.05 19.08
C ASP A 171 4.48 12.57 17.74
N ILE A 172 5.33 12.12 16.81
CA ILE A 172 4.92 11.57 15.53
C ILE A 172 4.14 10.26 15.74
N VAL A 173 4.65 9.39 16.61
CA VAL A 173 3.98 8.12 16.94
C VAL A 173 2.61 8.38 17.54
N GLN A 174 2.49 9.31 18.47
CA GLN A 174 1.22 9.70 19.10
C GLN A 174 0.25 10.33 18.09
N ALA A 175 0.75 11.16 17.17
CA ALA A 175 -0.06 11.73 16.10
C ALA A 175 -0.66 10.62 15.19
N GLN A 176 0.11 9.59 14.84
CA GLN A 176 -0.40 8.46 14.07
C GLN A 176 -1.46 7.66 14.85
N VAL A 177 -1.26 7.42 16.12
CA VAL A 177 -2.28 6.80 16.98
C VAL A 177 -3.56 7.64 16.97
N ALA A 178 -3.44 8.95 17.25
CA ALA A 178 -4.59 9.84 17.33
C ALA A 178 -5.38 9.93 16.01
N LEU A 179 -4.69 9.89 14.87
CA LEU A 179 -5.30 9.97 13.54
C LEU A 179 -6.27 8.80 13.29
N TYR A 180 -5.94 7.61 13.77
CA TYR A 180 -6.67 6.39 13.44
C TYR A 180 -7.48 5.79 14.60
N THR A 181 -7.56 6.43 15.78
CA THR A 181 -8.36 5.92 16.91
C THR A 181 -9.84 5.73 16.62
N ASN A 182 -10.38 6.47 15.66
CA ASN A 182 -11.79 6.35 15.23
C ASN A 182 -12.01 5.37 14.07
N PHE A 183 -11.01 4.54 13.75
CA PHE A 183 -11.13 3.54 12.68
C PHE A 183 -12.27 2.55 12.99
N SER A 184 -12.92 2.04 11.94
CA SER A 184 -14.01 1.08 12.09
C SER A 184 -13.50 -0.27 12.60
N ALA A 185 -14.01 -0.73 13.75
CA ALA A 185 -13.68 -2.05 14.27
C ALA A 185 -14.05 -3.18 13.30
N SER A 186 -15.18 -3.07 12.60
CA SER A 186 -15.61 -4.06 11.61
C SER A 186 -14.70 -4.07 10.39
N ALA A 187 -14.16 -2.90 9.97
CA ALA A 187 -13.20 -2.84 8.86
C ALA A 187 -11.85 -3.49 9.24
N LEU A 188 -11.33 -3.21 10.44
CA LEU A 188 -10.10 -3.87 10.92
C LEU A 188 -10.23 -5.39 10.98
N VAL A 189 -11.38 -5.90 11.46
CA VAL A 189 -11.66 -7.34 11.50
C VAL A 189 -11.66 -7.91 10.08
N GLN A 190 -12.40 -7.32 9.14
CA GLN A 190 -12.46 -7.81 7.76
C GLN A 190 -11.11 -7.74 7.07
N TYR A 191 -10.29 -6.71 7.32
CA TYR A 191 -8.93 -6.63 6.80
C TYR A 191 -8.05 -7.77 7.32
N TYR A 192 -8.14 -8.12 8.62
CA TYR A 192 -7.42 -9.27 9.16
C TYR A 192 -7.88 -10.58 8.52
N GLU A 193 -9.19 -10.78 8.37
CA GLU A 193 -9.75 -11.95 7.70
C GLU A 193 -9.24 -12.06 6.25
N ALA A 194 -9.30 -10.96 5.48
CA ALA A 194 -8.80 -10.90 4.12
C ALA A 194 -7.29 -11.19 4.02
N MET A 195 -6.49 -10.69 4.98
CA MET A 195 -5.06 -10.98 5.03
C MET A 195 -4.76 -12.45 5.35
N MET A 196 -5.53 -13.09 6.26
CA MET A 196 -5.35 -14.52 6.59
C MET A 196 -5.71 -15.45 5.43
N GLU A 197 -6.64 -15.03 4.58
CA GLU A 197 -7.12 -15.84 3.45
C GLU A 197 -6.31 -15.64 2.16
N ARG A 198 -5.44 -14.63 2.10
CA ARG A 198 -4.68 -14.35 0.88
C ARG A 198 -3.78 -15.53 0.48
N PRO A 199 -3.73 -15.89 -0.81
CA PRO A 199 -2.83 -16.93 -1.30
C PRO A 199 -1.38 -16.44 -1.37
N ASP A 200 -0.46 -17.38 -1.59
CA ASP A 200 0.91 -17.11 -2.00
C ASP A 200 0.90 -16.51 -3.42
N ARG A 201 1.57 -15.35 -3.57
CA ARG A 201 1.73 -14.66 -4.85
C ARG A 201 3.18 -14.55 -5.30
N THR A 202 4.03 -15.44 -4.80
CA THR A 202 5.46 -15.46 -5.18
C THR A 202 5.65 -15.66 -6.69
N GLU A 203 4.77 -16.43 -7.34
CA GLU A 203 4.83 -16.63 -8.79
C GLU A 203 4.54 -15.33 -9.57
N ILE A 204 3.76 -14.41 -9.02
CA ILE A 204 3.52 -13.11 -9.67
C ILE A 204 4.82 -12.31 -9.78
N LEU A 205 5.69 -12.36 -8.75
CA LEU A 205 6.99 -11.71 -8.79
C LEU A 205 7.89 -12.26 -9.92
N LYS A 206 7.83 -13.55 -10.20
CA LYS A 206 8.62 -14.21 -11.27
C LYS A 206 8.06 -13.98 -12.67
N GLN A 207 6.74 -13.86 -12.78
CA GLN A 207 6.05 -13.79 -14.08
C GLN A 207 5.89 -12.36 -14.58
N PHE A 208 5.85 -11.38 -13.67
CA PHE A 208 5.70 -9.98 -14.02
C PHE A 208 6.90 -9.47 -14.82
N LYS A 209 6.66 -8.82 -15.96
CA LYS A 209 7.72 -8.41 -16.90
C LYS A 209 8.22 -6.98 -16.68
N GLY A 210 7.50 -6.21 -15.89
CA GLY A 210 7.92 -4.87 -15.50
C GLY A 210 8.85 -4.88 -14.28
N PRO A 211 9.50 -3.76 -13.99
CA PRO A 211 10.31 -3.59 -12.80
C PRO A 211 9.49 -3.66 -11.50
N VAL A 212 10.10 -4.22 -10.45
CA VAL A 212 9.51 -4.29 -9.12
C VAL A 212 10.37 -3.54 -8.10
N LEU A 213 9.74 -2.63 -7.36
CA LEU A 213 10.36 -1.90 -6.26
C LEU A 213 10.15 -2.64 -4.94
N PHE A 214 11.20 -2.76 -4.13
CA PHE A 214 11.14 -3.24 -2.75
C PHE A 214 11.73 -2.19 -1.81
N ILE A 215 10.93 -1.69 -0.87
CA ILE A 215 11.39 -0.86 0.24
C ILE A 215 11.19 -1.65 1.53
N MET A 216 12.25 -1.84 2.27
CA MET A 216 12.33 -2.75 3.41
C MET A 216 12.88 -2.01 4.64
N GLY A 217 12.29 -2.22 5.80
CA GLY A 217 12.81 -1.71 7.07
C GLY A 217 13.69 -2.73 7.77
N LYS A 218 14.86 -2.32 8.24
CA LYS A 218 15.78 -3.21 8.97
C LYS A 218 15.21 -3.70 10.30
N HIS A 219 14.35 -2.90 10.91
CA HIS A 219 13.73 -3.17 12.20
C HIS A 219 12.23 -3.47 12.07
N ASP A 220 11.77 -3.84 10.87
CA ASP A 220 10.37 -4.18 10.63
C ASP A 220 10.03 -5.52 11.28
N THR A 221 9.11 -5.49 12.25
CA THR A 221 8.62 -6.68 12.95
C THR A 221 7.36 -7.26 12.32
N ALA A 222 6.66 -6.46 11.51
CA ALA A 222 5.46 -6.91 10.80
C ALA A 222 5.82 -7.69 9.53
N ILE A 223 6.81 -7.20 8.77
CA ILE A 223 7.39 -7.86 7.59
C ILE A 223 8.90 -7.98 7.81
N PRO A 224 9.39 -9.08 8.40
CA PRO A 224 10.81 -9.26 8.66
C PRO A 224 11.68 -9.07 7.40
N LEU A 225 12.80 -8.38 7.55
CA LEU A 225 13.72 -8.05 6.44
C LEU A 225 14.09 -9.29 5.62
N GLU A 226 14.33 -10.43 6.29
CA GLU A 226 14.69 -11.69 5.65
C GLU A 226 13.64 -12.17 4.65
N HIS A 227 12.35 -11.97 4.95
CA HIS A 227 11.26 -12.33 4.04
C HIS A 227 11.32 -11.52 2.74
N SER A 228 11.60 -10.21 2.84
CA SER A 228 11.73 -9.35 1.66
C SER A 228 12.99 -9.66 0.87
N LEU A 229 14.11 -9.94 1.54
CA LEU A 229 15.37 -10.34 0.89
C LEU A 229 15.26 -11.66 0.13
N GLN A 230 14.44 -12.61 0.61
CA GLN A 230 14.14 -13.86 -0.09
C GLN A 230 13.29 -13.68 -1.34
N GLN A 231 12.68 -12.53 -1.53
CA GLN A 231 11.76 -12.26 -2.64
C GLN A 231 12.31 -11.25 -3.66
N CYS A 232 13.15 -10.32 -3.23
CA CYS A 232 13.57 -9.20 -4.06
C CYS A 232 14.45 -9.60 -5.27
N HIS A 233 14.93 -10.85 -5.34
CA HIS A 233 15.68 -11.39 -6.48
C HIS A 233 14.79 -12.17 -7.47
N LEU A 234 13.50 -12.33 -7.20
CA LEU A 234 12.60 -13.14 -8.04
C LEU A 234 12.16 -12.43 -9.33
N PRO A 235 11.90 -11.10 -9.35
CA PRO A 235 11.61 -10.39 -10.58
C PRO A 235 12.82 -10.30 -11.52
N ASP A 236 12.57 -10.21 -12.83
CA ASP A 236 13.61 -9.99 -13.84
C ASP A 236 14.42 -8.70 -13.59
N LEU A 237 13.75 -7.67 -13.05
CA LEU A 237 14.37 -6.39 -12.65
C LEU A 237 13.79 -5.90 -11.34
N SER A 238 14.64 -5.72 -10.34
CA SER A 238 14.28 -5.25 -9.01
C SER A 238 15.05 -3.98 -8.62
N TYR A 239 14.33 -3.04 -8.02
CA TYR A 239 14.88 -1.88 -7.33
C TYR A 239 14.72 -2.11 -5.83
N THR A 240 15.80 -2.07 -5.07
CA THR A 240 15.78 -2.44 -3.65
C THR A 240 16.35 -1.33 -2.77
N LEU A 241 15.64 -0.99 -1.70
CA LEU A 241 16.10 -0.07 -0.66
C LEU A 241 15.90 -0.69 0.72
N ILE A 242 16.98 -0.76 1.50
CA ILE A 242 16.92 -1.06 2.92
C ILE A 242 16.98 0.24 3.71
N LEU A 243 15.96 0.51 4.51
CA LEU A 243 15.90 1.62 5.44
C LEU A 243 16.53 1.15 6.77
N GLU A 244 17.73 1.61 7.04
CA GLU A 244 18.58 1.09 8.12
C GLU A 244 18.05 1.39 9.53
N ASN A 245 17.22 2.44 9.67
CA ASN A 245 16.70 2.91 10.96
C ASN A 245 15.18 2.74 11.09
N SER A 246 14.52 2.18 10.09
CA SER A 246 13.06 2.07 10.05
C SER A 246 12.56 0.72 10.54
N GLY A 247 11.42 0.76 11.23
CA GLY A 247 10.52 -0.37 11.41
C GLY A 247 9.61 -0.53 10.18
N HIS A 248 8.31 -0.55 10.41
CA HIS A 248 7.28 -0.76 9.38
C HIS A 248 6.78 0.55 8.73
N MET A 249 7.13 1.71 9.29
CA MET A 249 6.61 3.02 8.87
C MET A 249 7.68 3.86 8.16
N GLY A 250 8.40 3.28 7.22
CA GLY A 250 9.54 3.89 6.53
C GLY A 250 9.23 5.22 5.84
N MET A 251 7.95 5.45 5.42
CA MET A 251 7.49 6.71 4.87
C MET A 251 7.48 7.85 5.91
N LEU A 252 7.47 7.51 7.20
CA LEU A 252 7.54 8.45 8.33
C LEU A 252 8.92 8.43 9.00
N GLU A 253 9.53 7.26 9.14
CA GLU A 253 10.78 7.08 9.89
C GLU A 253 12.02 7.54 9.12
N GLU A 254 12.07 7.30 7.81
CA GLU A 254 13.11 7.76 6.89
C GLU A 254 12.48 8.37 5.63
N ALA A 255 11.56 9.33 5.82
CA ALA A 255 10.71 9.92 4.79
C ALA A 255 11.49 10.49 3.60
N GLU A 256 12.59 11.20 3.85
CA GLU A 256 13.40 11.80 2.79
C GLU A 256 14.08 10.73 1.93
N LYS A 257 14.63 9.69 2.57
CA LYS A 257 15.36 8.61 1.87
C LYS A 257 14.40 7.76 1.05
N SER A 258 13.25 7.37 1.63
CA SER A 258 12.24 6.57 0.93
C SER A 258 11.61 7.33 -0.23
N SER A 259 11.25 8.61 -0.04
CA SER A 259 10.64 9.42 -1.10
C SER A 259 11.62 9.73 -2.24
N HIS A 260 12.90 9.99 -1.94
CA HIS A 260 13.92 10.19 -2.97
C HIS A 260 14.13 8.92 -3.82
N PHE A 261 14.16 7.77 -3.19
CA PHE A 261 14.31 6.49 -3.91
C PHE A 261 13.09 6.19 -4.78
N ILE A 262 11.88 6.43 -4.27
CA ILE A 262 10.63 6.30 -5.06
C ILE A 262 10.65 7.26 -6.25
N LEU A 263 11.01 8.52 -6.04
CA LEU A 263 11.08 9.51 -7.12
C LEU A 263 12.04 9.08 -8.23
N ASN A 264 13.22 8.54 -7.87
CA ASN A 264 14.19 8.04 -8.84
C ASN A 264 13.63 6.84 -9.62
N PHE A 265 13.06 5.85 -8.91
CA PHE A 265 12.40 4.70 -9.52
C PHE A 265 11.33 5.12 -10.52
N LEU A 266 10.40 5.98 -10.13
CA LEU A 266 9.33 6.47 -11.00
C LEU A 266 9.88 7.20 -12.22
N THR A 267 10.89 8.03 -12.03
CA THR A 267 11.52 8.81 -13.13
C THR A 267 12.23 7.89 -14.11
N GLU A 268 12.95 6.87 -13.65
CA GLU A 268 13.62 5.92 -14.53
C GLU A 268 12.63 5.10 -15.36
N ILE A 269 11.50 4.66 -14.76
CA ILE A 269 10.46 3.92 -15.48
C ILE A 269 9.84 4.77 -16.59
N GLU A 270 9.60 6.06 -16.35
CA GLU A 270 9.05 6.95 -17.38
C GLU A 270 10.05 7.24 -18.50
N ILE A 271 11.32 7.46 -18.20
CA ILE A 271 12.37 7.69 -19.20
C ILE A 271 12.61 6.42 -20.04
N ALA A 272 12.53 5.24 -19.45
CA ALA A 272 12.73 3.96 -20.14
C ALA A 272 11.57 3.59 -21.08
N ASN A 273 10.43 4.33 -21.04
CA ASN A 273 9.27 4.07 -21.89
C ASN A 273 9.56 4.51 -23.33
N PRO A 274 9.76 3.57 -24.29
CA PRO A 274 10.19 3.91 -25.65
C PRO A 274 9.10 4.66 -26.47
N TYR A 275 7.88 4.71 -25.99
CA TYR A 275 6.75 5.33 -26.70
C TYR A 275 6.66 6.87 -26.56
N GLN A 276 7.38 7.49 -25.61
CA GLN A 276 7.43 8.95 -25.46
C GLN A 276 8.54 9.64 -26.28
N ARG A 277 9.42 8.89 -26.95
CA ARG A 277 10.52 9.49 -27.74
C ARG A 277 10.12 10.00 -29.12
N TYR A 278 8.86 9.85 -29.55
CA TYR A 278 8.38 10.21 -30.88
C TYR A 278 7.00 10.88 -30.89
N SER A 279 6.60 11.55 -29.82
CA SER A 279 5.40 12.39 -29.81
C SER A 279 5.75 13.88 -29.83
#